data_53084e35a4d4f64bce0061265ab80f0d
#
_entry.id   53084e35a4d4f64bce0061265ab80f0d
#
_cell.length_a   1.000
_cell.length_b   1.000
_cell.length_c   1.000
_cell.angle_alpha   90.00
_cell.angle_beta   90.00
_cell.angle_gamma   90.00
#
_symmetry.space_group_name_H-M   'P 1'
#
loop_
_entity.id
_entity.type
_entity.pdbx_description
1 polymer ?
#
loop_
_entity_poly.entity_id
_entity_poly.type
_entity_poly.pdbx_seq_one_letter_code
_entity_poly.pdbx_strand_id
1 'polypeptide(L)'
;MSTSLAGEIALIANGIANVKPEERKYILMTAKQYMHMHAEILENQVITKKNNLNRQYPLLINGLNSQAERKIALFREDSESLRLETQINKDLLVIIFSNKRLTNPSSYIFVMWVLGSAILLIIVSVIFMKNQIRSISSLAEAAEKFGKGLEITKFKPVGATEIRQAGIAFIEMKERIKRLVETRTQMLAGVSHDLRTPLTRMKLILSMLPDKEKKEALEQEVEEMHKMIDGYLNFTQLEVTQSFSEPTQEIFLRKFIDDIALKTANFSNVKINVNITENLTIKIRPEYFTRAIQNLVDNAARYAKYILIRAQKEENRFTHIFIDDDGVGIPEEKFDEVFQPFFRIDESRNSETGGSGLGLTIARDIIHKHGGEIKLSKSHLGGLRVTLTIPF
;
A
#
# COMPACT_ATOMS: atom_id res chain seq x y z
N MET A 1 11.98 -38.93 -38.90
CA MET A 1 13.31 -38.90 -39.62
C MET A 1 14.18 -40.12 -39.32
N SER A 2 14.50 -40.47 -38.08
CA SER A 2 15.31 -41.66 -37.79
C SER A 2 14.70 -42.98 -38.27
N THR A 3 13.38 -43.15 -38.21
CA THR A 3 12.63 -44.32 -38.73
C THR A 3 12.64 -44.40 -40.25
N SER A 4 12.56 -43.28 -40.97
CA SER A 4 12.66 -43.21 -42.43
C SER A 4 14.08 -43.59 -42.89
N LEU A 5 15.10 -43.07 -42.20
CA LEU A 5 16.50 -43.40 -42.50
C LEU A 5 16.78 -44.89 -42.22
N ALA A 6 16.22 -45.45 -41.15
CA ALA A 6 16.34 -46.86 -40.85
C ALA A 6 15.71 -47.72 -41.98
N GLY A 7 14.54 -47.31 -42.53
CA GLY A 7 13.93 -47.96 -43.66
C GLY A 7 14.77 -47.93 -44.92
N GLU A 8 15.38 -46.78 -45.26
CA GLU A 8 16.25 -46.67 -46.42
C GLU A 8 17.52 -47.54 -46.27
N ILE A 9 18.13 -47.54 -45.08
CA ILE A 9 19.32 -48.39 -44.83
C ILE A 9 18.92 -49.88 -44.87
N ALA A 10 17.81 -50.26 -44.31
CA ALA A 10 17.34 -51.65 -44.35
C ALA A 10 17.01 -52.09 -45.80
N LEU A 11 16.50 -51.20 -46.61
CA LEU A 11 16.20 -51.46 -48.00
C LEU A 11 17.48 -51.73 -48.81
N ILE A 12 18.54 -50.96 -48.60
CA ILE A 12 19.84 -51.19 -49.20
C ILE A 12 20.42 -52.53 -48.73
N ALA A 13 20.39 -52.80 -47.41
CA ALA A 13 20.99 -54.01 -46.82
C ALA A 13 20.22 -55.29 -47.28
N ASN A 14 18.88 -55.25 -47.35
CA ASN A 14 18.08 -56.33 -47.84
C ASN A 14 18.25 -56.54 -49.34
N GLY A 15 18.30 -55.47 -50.12
CA GLY A 15 18.57 -55.52 -51.54
C GLY A 15 19.89 -56.22 -51.87
N ILE A 16 20.96 -55.81 -51.18
CA ILE A 16 22.31 -56.45 -51.35
C ILE A 16 22.34 -57.91 -50.91
N ALA A 17 21.60 -58.27 -49.88
CA ALA A 17 21.55 -59.64 -49.36
C ALA A 17 20.88 -60.61 -50.34
N ASN A 18 19.94 -60.15 -51.14
CA ASN A 18 19.03 -60.99 -51.98
C ASN A 18 19.38 -60.98 -53.48
N VAL A 19 20.40 -60.25 -53.92
CA VAL A 19 20.81 -60.17 -55.33
C VAL A 19 22.20 -60.79 -55.57
N LYS A 20 22.44 -61.18 -56.85
CA LYS A 20 23.72 -61.75 -57.28
C LYS A 20 24.87 -60.66 -57.17
N PRO A 21 26.11 -61.07 -57.00
CA PRO A 21 27.24 -60.16 -56.86
C PRO A 21 27.35 -59.10 -57.95
N GLU A 22 27.04 -59.45 -59.18
CA GLU A 22 27.08 -58.57 -60.36
C GLU A 22 26.05 -57.45 -60.33
N GLU A 23 24.90 -57.66 -59.70
CA GLU A 23 23.80 -56.68 -59.58
C GLU A 23 23.94 -55.75 -58.35
N ARG A 24 24.78 -56.14 -57.41
CA ARG A 24 25.03 -55.32 -56.16
C ARG A 24 25.53 -53.92 -56.48
N LYS A 25 26.33 -53.78 -57.54
CA LYS A 25 26.88 -52.51 -58.02
C LYS A 25 25.76 -51.51 -58.35
N TYR A 26 24.65 -51.98 -58.90
CA TYR A 26 23.50 -51.11 -59.23
C TYR A 26 22.81 -50.54 -57.99
N ILE A 27 22.64 -51.37 -56.90
CA ILE A 27 22.07 -50.94 -55.65
C ILE A 27 22.95 -49.91 -54.96
N LEU A 28 24.27 -50.13 -54.99
CA LEU A 28 25.23 -49.18 -54.41
C LEU A 28 25.20 -47.82 -55.16
N MET A 29 25.10 -47.84 -56.51
CA MET A 29 24.93 -46.60 -57.28
C MET A 29 23.61 -45.88 -56.99
N THR A 30 22.52 -46.62 -56.85
CA THR A 30 21.20 -46.09 -56.50
C THR A 30 21.21 -45.44 -55.10
N ALA A 31 21.82 -46.08 -54.12
CA ALA A 31 21.98 -45.51 -52.77
C ALA A 31 22.74 -44.19 -52.79
N LYS A 32 23.80 -44.09 -53.59
CA LYS A 32 24.58 -42.89 -53.77
C LYS A 32 23.79 -41.78 -54.49
N GLN A 33 23.11 -42.12 -55.57
CA GLN A 33 22.43 -41.12 -56.44
C GLN A 33 21.11 -40.58 -55.86
N TYR A 34 20.30 -41.45 -55.29
CA TYR A 34 18.94 -41.09 -54.84
C TYR A 34 18.78 -40.96 -53.33
N MET A 35 19.63 -41.71 -52.56
CA MET A 35 19.51 -41.66 -51.11
C MET A 35 20.63 -40.82 -50.46
N HIS A 36 21.56 -40.27 -51.28
CA HIS A 36 22.69 -39.50 -50.75
C HIS A 36 23.46 -40.25 -49.61
N MET A 37 23.61 -41.57 -49.82
CA MET A 37 24.38 -42.43 -48.91
C MET A 37 25.50 -43.05 -49.67
N HIS A 38 26.72 -43.04 -49.12
CA HIS A 38 27.83 -43.76 -49.70
C HIS A 38 27.86 -45.18 -49.10
N ALA A 39 27.57 -46.18 -49.90
CA ALA A 39 27.52 -47.57 -49.49
C ALA A 39 28.64 -48.35 -50.20
N GLU A 40 29.37 -49.16 -49.43
CA GLU A 40 30.50 -50.00 -49.88
C GLU A 40 30.41 -51.39 -49.28
N ILE A 41 30.84 -52.41 -49.99
CA ILE A 41 30.89 -53.79 -49.52
C ILE A 41 32.35 -54.19 -49.36
N LEU A 42 32.72 -54.61 -48.18
CA LEU A 42 34.05 -55.10 -47.84
C LEU A 42 33.97 -56.66 -47.75
N GLU A 43 34.57 -57.33 -48.69
CA GLU A 43 34.52 -58.79 -48.78
C GLU A 43 35.30 -59.49 -47.64
N ASN A 44 34.73 -60.53 -47.05
CA ASN A 44 35.30 -61.33 -45.97
C ASN A 44 35.73 -60.54 -44.72
N GLN A 45 35.11 -59.41 -44.46
CA GLN A 45 35.35 -58.61 -43.24
C GLN A 45 34.17 -58.76 -42.30
N VAL A 46 34.49 -58.61 -40.98
CA VAL A 46 33.51 -58.65 -39.86
C VAL A 46 33.65 -57.38 -39.03
N ILE A 47 32.58 -57.02 -38.31
CA ILE A 47 32.60 -55.90 -37.44
C ILE A 47 33.62 -56.12 -36.32
N THR A 48 34.69 -55.38 -36.33
CA THR A 48 35.83 -55.54 -35.42
C THR A 48 35.89 -54.51 -34.31
N LYS A 49 35.28 -53.34 -34.46
CA LYS A 49 35.33 -52.23 -33.51
C LYS A 49 34.36 -52.46 -32.35
N LYS A 50 34.88 -52.44 -31.12
CA LYS A 50 34.08 -52.58 -29.87
C LYS A 50 33.36 -51.30 -29.43
N ASN A 51 33.87 -50.11 -29.76
CA ASN A 51 33.26 -48.85 -29.36
C ASN A 51 32.32 -48.34 -30.46
N ASN A 52 31.03 -48.50 -30.25
CA ASN A 52 30.01 -48.00 -31.17
C ASN A 52 29.11 -46.94 -30.54
N LEU A 53 28.47 -46.13 -31.38
CA LEU A 53 27.54 -45.07 -30.99
C LEU A 53 26.07 -45.57 -30.87
N ASN A 54 25.83 -46.87 -30.89
CA ASN A 54 24.49 -47.44 -30.90
C ASN A 54 23.59 -46.90 -29.75
N ARG A 55 24.18 -46.69 -28.56
CA ARG A 55 23.48 -46.13 -27.39
C ARG A 55 23.06 -44.66 -27.55
N GLN A 56 23.76 -43.92 -28.41
CA GLN A 56 23.45 -42.50 -28.62
C GLN A 56 22.30 -42.28 -29.61
N TYR A 57 22.03 -43.29 -30.47
CA TYR A 57 21.00 -43.24 -31.51
C TYR A 57 20.00 -44.40 -31.41
N PRO A 58 19.30 -44.55 -30.28
CA PRO A 58 18.45 -45.71 -30.01
C PRO A 58 17.30 -45.88 -31.02
N LEU A 59 16.70 -44.76 -31.48
CA LEU A 59 15.63 -44.80 -32.47
C LEU A 59 16.05 -45.33 -33.83
N LEU A 60 17.26 -45.02 -34.27
CA LEU A 60 17.79 -45.53 -35.53
C LEU A 60 18.11 -47.04 -35.39
N ILE A 61 18.78 -47.42 -34.36
CA ILE A 61 19.18 -48.81 -34.09
C ILE A 61 17.96 -49.72 -33.88
N ASN A 62 16.97 -49.30 -33.09
CA ASN A 62 15.74 -50.06 -32.90
C ASN A 62 14.95 -50.19 -34.23
N GLY A 63 14.88 -49.09 -35.01
CA GLY A 63 14.25 -49.13 -36.35
C GLY A 63 14.94 -50.08 -37.31
N LEU A 64 16.26 -50.21 -37.28
CA LEU A 64 17.02 -51.15 -38.07
C LEU A 64 16.86 -52.62 -37.61
N ASN A 65 16.90 -52.82 -36.29
CA ASN A 65 16.73 -54.16 -35.70
C ASN A 65 15.33 -54.71 -35.93
N SER A 66 14.28 -53.87 -35.95
CA SER A 66 12.92 -54.31 -36.28
C SER A 66 12.70 -54.77 -37.71
N GLN A 67 13.60 -54.35 -38.65
CA GLN A 67 13.48 -54.69 -40.05
C GLN A 67 14.40 -55.81 -40.53
N ALA A 68 15.48 -56.09 -39.76
CA ALA A 68 16.40 -57.20 -40.05
C ALA A 68 17.18 -57.50 -38.77
N GLU A 69 17.18 -58.77 -38.32
CA GLU A 69 18.04 -59.27 -37.22
C GLU A 69 19.49 -59.40 -37.72
N ARG A 70 20.19 -58.29 -37.79
CA ARG A 70 21.58 -58.23 -38.16
C ARG A 70 22.46 -57.55 -37.14
N LYS A 71 23.72 -57.91 -37.07
CA LYS A 71 24.66 -57.17 -36.21
C LYS A 71 24.95 -55.82 -36.84
N ILE A 72 24.65 -54.75 -36.12
CA ILE A 72 24.77 -53.36 -36.54
C ILE A 72 25.70 -52.62 -35.58
N ALA A 73 26.61 -51.85 -36.14
CA ALA A 73 27.46 -50.95 -35.39
C ALA A 73 27.53 -49.58 -36.05
N LEU A 74 27.32 -48.52 -35.24
CA LEU A 74 27.37 -47.15 -35.72
C LEU A 74 28.62 -46.46 -35.17
N PHE A 75 29.37 -45.81 -36.04
CA PHE A 75 30.59 -45.09 -35.69
C PHE A 75 30.52 -43.69 -36.25
N ARG A 76 31.37 -42.80 -35.68
CA ARG A 76 31.60 -41.49 -36.29
C ARG A 76 32.72 -41.61 -37.30
N GLU A 77 32.47 -41.21 -38.54
CA GLU A 77 33.45 -41.18 -39.60
C GLU A 77 34.22 -39.84 -39.55
N ASP A 78 33.49 -38.73 -39.52
CA ASP A 78 34.03 -37.39 -39.34
C ASP A 78 33.07 -36.50 -38.52
N SER A 79 33.29 -35.17 -38.53
CA SER A 79 32.45 -34.22 -37.76
C SER A 79 31.00 -34.16 -38.29
N GLU A 80 30.76 -34.43 -39.55
CA GLU A 80 29.46 -34.32 -40.19
C GLU A 80 28.84 -35.64 -40.63
N SER A 81 29.61 -36.77 -40.65
CA SER A 81 29.23 -38.06 -41.22
C SER A 81 29.26 -39.14 -40.17
N LEU A 82 28.30 -40.04 -40.27
CA LEU A 82 28.21 -41.29 -39.50
C LEU A 82 28.40 -42.47 -40.44
N ARG A 83 29.12 -43.48 -39.96
CA ARG A 83 29.40 -44.74 -40.60
C ARG A 83 28.64 -45.86 -39.91
N LEU A 84 27.74 -46.49 -40.63
CA LEU A 84 27.03 -47.66 -40.17
C LEU A 84 27.63 -48.90 -40.82
N GLU A 85 27.96 -49.87 -40.01
CA GLU A 85 28.45 -51.19 -40.42
C GLU A 85 27.41 -52.26 -40.10
N THR A 86 27.03 -53.04 -41.08
CA THR A 86 26.13 -54.16 -40.89
C THR A 86 26.63 -55.43 -41.58
N GLN A 87 26.53 -56.55 -40.93
CA GLN A 87 27.00 -57.85 -41.46
C GLN A 87 25.98 -58.41 -42.47
N ILE A 88 26.42 -58.73 -43.67
CA ILE A 88 25.61 -59.41 -44.72
C ILE A 88 26.35 -60.69 -45.13
N ASN A 89 25.90 -61.84 -44.68
CA ASN A 89 26.58 -63.13 -44.87
C ASN A 89 28.03 -63.10 -44.38
N LYS A 90 29.01 -63.23 -45.27
CA LYS A 90 30.44 -63.16 -44.97
C LYS A 90 31.04 -61.79 -45.24
N ASP A 91 30.27 -60.84 -45.81
CA ASP A 91 30.71 -59.54 -46.19
C ASP A 91 30.22 -58.48 -45.21
N LEU A 92 30.93 -57.34 -45.13
CA LEU A 92 30.58 -56.20 -44.33
C LEU A 92 30.03 -55.07 -45.24
N LEU A 93 28.79 -54.68 -45.06
CA LEU A 93 28.25 -53.49 -45.68
C LEU A 93 28.51 -52.27 -44.80
N VAL A 94 29.19 -51.31 -45.41
CA VAL A 94 29.49 -49.99 -44.80
C VAL A 94 28.60 -48.94 -45.50
N ILE A 95 27.87 -48.17 -44.69
CA ILE A 95 27.03 -47.07 -45.21
C ILE A 95 27.41 -45.78 -44.48
N ILE A 96 27.84 -44.78 -45.24
CA ILE A 96 28.17 -43.46 -44.72
C ILE A 96 27.07 -42.48 -45.11
N PHE A 97 26.55 -41.75 -44.11
CA PHE A 97 25.50 -40.76 -44.29
C PHE A 97 25.71 -39.56 -43.35
N SER A 98 25.12 -38.38 -43.71
CA SER A 98 25.28 -37.17 -42.95
C SER A 98 24.51 -37.24 -41.61
N ASN A 99 25.16 -36.83 -40.53
CA ASN A 99 24.58 -36.67 -39.22
C ASN A 99 23.37 -35.69 -39.18
N LYS A 100 23.35 -34.71 -40.10
CA LYS A 100 22.24 -33.77 -40.27
C LYS A 100 20.88 -34.46 -40.54
N ARG A 101 20.88 -35.71 -41.08
CA ARG A 101 19.66 -36.51 -41.31
C ARG A 101 19.06 -37.09 -40.00
N LEU A 102 19.79 -37.11 -38.91
CA LEU A 102 19.33 -37.56 -37.59
C LEU A 102 18.89 -36.42 -36.68
N THR A 103 19.40 -35.23 -36.91
CA THR A 103 19.07 -34.03 -36.15
C THR A 103 18.08 -33.14 -36.94
N ASN A 104 16.98 -32.77 -36.31
CA ASN A 104 16.05 -31.82 -36.92
C ASN A 104 16.28 -30.42 -36.31
N PRO A 105 16.99 -29.52 -37.03
CA PRO A 105 17.29 -28.18 -36.53
C PRO A 105 16.03 -27.35 -36.27
N SER A 106 14.90 -27.67 -36.95
CA SER A 106 13.62 -26.97 -36.78
C SER A 106 13.05 -27.07 -35.34
N SER A 107 13.37 -28.14 -34.62
CA SER A 107 12.89 -28.33 -33.24
C SER A 107 13.46 -27.29 -32.26
N TYR A 108 14.72 -26.89 -32.42
CA TYR A 108 15.34 -25.84 -31.62
C TYR A 108 14.70 -24.48 -31.88
N ILE A 109 14.46 -24.17 -33.11
CA ILE A 109 13.84 -22.89 -33.50
C ILE A 109 12.43 -22.80 -32.93
N PHE A 110 11.65 -23.87 -33.00
CA PHE A 110 10.31 -23.92 -32.41
C PHE A 110 10.35 -23.71 -30.88
N VAL A 111 11.21 -24.43 -30.16
CA VAL A 111 11.35 -24.28 -28.71
C VAL A 111 11.80 -22.87 -28.33
N MET A 112 12.80 -22.31 -29.02
CA MET A 112 13.26 -20.93 -28.83
C MET A 112 12.14 -19.91 -29.04
N TRP A 113 11.32 -20.10 -30.06
CA TRP A 113 10.17 -19.22 -30.33
C TRP A 113 9.10 -19.29 -29.22
N VAL A 114 8.75 -20.50 -28.77
CA VAL A 114 7.78 -20.71 -27.70
C VAL A 114 8.27 -20.09 -26.39
N LEU A 115 9.53 -20.35 -26.02
CA LEU A 115 10.11 -19.78 -24.81
C LEU A 115 10.23 -18.25 -24.90
N GLY A 116 10.70 -17.73 -26.05
CA GLY A 116 10.83 -16.28 -26.27
C GLY A 116 9.48 -15.56 -26.19
N SER A 117 8.44 -16.11 -26.82
CA SER A 117 7.09 -15.53 -26.76
C SER A 117 6.49 -15.60 -25.36
N ALA A 118 6.70 -16.70 -24.63
CA ALA A 118 6.25 -16.85 -23.25
C ALA A 118 6.90 -15.81 -22.31
N ILE A 119 8.23 -15.64 -22.42
CA ILE A 119 8.96 -14.63 -21.65
C ILE A 119 8.46 -13.23 -21.97
N LEU A 120 8.28 -12.91 -23.25
CA LEU A 120 7.76 -11.60 -23.69
C LEU A 120 6.38 -11.32 -23.07
N LEU A 121 5.47 -12.30 -23.15
CA LEU A 121 4.12 -12.18 -22.57
C LEU A 121 4.15 -11.99 -21.03
N ILE A 122 5.05 -12.68 -20.33
CA ILE A 122 5.23 -12.51 -18.89
C ILE A 122 5.70 -11.08 -18.58
N ILE A 123 6.70 -10.57 -19.32
CA ILE A 123 7.22 -9.21 -19.11
C ILE A 123 6.10 -8.17 -19.31
N VAL A 124 5.36 -8.27 -20.42
CA VAL A 124 4.22 -7.37 -20.72
C VAL A 124 3.17 -7.46 -19.63
N SER A 125 2.81 -8.67 -19.18
CA SER A 125 1.84 -8.90 -18.10
C SER A 125 2.27 -8.26 -16.77
N VAL A 126 3.55 -8.43 -16.41
CA VAL A 126 4.10 -7.85 -15.16
C VAL A 126 4.09 -6.32 -15.21
N ILE A 127 4.49 -5.72 -16.35
CA ILE A 127 4.46 -4.26 -16.52
C ILE A 127 3.02 -3.73 -16.42
N PHE A 128 2.09 -4.38 -17.11
CA PHE A 128 0.68 -4.02 -17.06
C PHE A 128 0.10 -4.12 -15.64
N MET A 129 0.36 -5.23 -14.95
CA MET A 129 -0.09 -5.45 -13.58
C MET A 129 0.48 -4.39 -12.61
N LYS A 130 1.77 -4.08 -12.68
CA LYS A 130 2.38 -3.01 -11.87
C LYS A 130 1.71 -1.65 -12.09
N ASN A 131 1.40 -1.32 -13.33
CA ASN A 131 0.71 -0.07 -13.65
C ASN A 131 -0.71 -0.02 -13.06
N GLN A 132 -1.45 -1.13 -13.11
CA GLN A 132 -2.79 -1.23 -12.52
C GLN A 132 -2.74 -1.11 -10.98
N ILE A 133 -1.87 -1.86 -10.33
CA ILE A 133 -1.70 -1.82 -8.87
C ILE A 133 -1.34 -0.41 -8.41
N ARG A 134 -0.42 0.27 -9.09
CA ARG A 134 -0.02 1.64 -8.75
C ARG A 134 -1.19 2.62 -8.81
N SER A 135 -2.05 2.49 -9.81
CA SER A 135 -3.23 3.36 -9.96
C SER A 135 -4.25 3.14 -8.84
N ILE A 136 -4.52 1.87 -8.47
CA ILE A 136 -5.42 1.51 -7.36
C ILE A 136 -4.84 1.99 -6.03
N SER A 137 -3.55 1.74 -5.78
CA SER A 137 -2.89 2.18 -4.54
C SER A 137 -2.91 3.70 -4.38
N SER A 138 -2.72 4.45 -5.48
CA SER A 138 -2.82 5.91 -5.46
C SER A 138 -4.23 6.40 -5.13
N LEU A 139 -5.27 5.75 -5.63
CA LEU A 139 -6.65 6.07 -5.28
C LEU A 139 -6.95 5.75 -3.81
N ALA A 140 -6.50 4.58 -3.32
CA ALA A 140 -6.67 4.18 -1.93
C ALA A 140 -5.95 5.13 -0.97
N GLU A 141 -4.71 5.53 -1.28
CA GLU A 141 -3.96 6.52 -0.50
C GLU A 141 -4.64 7.89 -0.48
N ALA A 142 -5.19 8.32 -1.64
CA ALA A 142 -5.95 9.57 -1.71
C ALA A 142 -7.22 9.49 -0.84
N ALA A 143 -7.95 8.38 -0.88
CA ALA A 143 -9.14 8.17 -0.06
C ALA A 143 -8.82 8.14 1.44
N GLU A 144 -7.73 7.48 1.83
CA GLU A 144 -7.26 7.45 3.22
C GLU A 144 -6.86 8.84 3.73
N LYS A 145 -6.08 9.59 2.92
CA LYS A 145 -5.70 10.98 3.25
C LYS A 145 -6.92 11.87 3.41
N PHE A 146 -7.90 11.74 2.51
CA PHE A 146 -9.16 12.49 2.61
C PHE A 146 -9.93 12.14 3.88
N GLY A 147 -10.06 10.85 4.21
CA GLY A 147 -10.70 10.39 5.44
C GLY A 147 -10.03 10.91 6.73
N LYS A 148 -8.70 11.10 6.69
CA LYS A 148 -7.92 11.72 7.77
C LYS A 148 -7.95 13.27 7.77
N GLY A 149 -8.72 13.91 6.88
CA GLY A 149 -8.77 15.37 6.75
C GLY A 149 -7.46 15.98 6.22
N LEU A 150 -6.62 15.20 5.55
CA LEU A 150 -5.36 15.70 4.96
C LEU A 150 -5.61 16.23 3.55
N GLU A 151 -4.88 17.27 3.16
CA GLU A 151 -4.99 17.85 1.83
C GLU A 151 -4.44 16.90 0.75
N ILE A 152 -5.23 16.70 -0.31
CA ILE A 152 -4.85 15.89 -1.47
C ILE A 152 -4.46 16.85 -2.60
N THR A 153 -3.19 17.25 -2.65
CA THR A 153 -2.71 18.27 -3.59
C THR A 153 -2.40 17.76 -5.01
N LYS A 154 -2.21 16.45 -5.23
CA LYS A 154 -1.70 15.93 -6.51
C LYS A 154 -2.33 14.63 -7.01
N PHE A 155 -3.54 14.28 -6.56
CA PHE A 155 -4.19 13.07 -7.10
C PHE A 155 -4.69 13.33 -8.53
N LYS A 156 -4.19 12.57 -9.51
CA LYS A 156 -4.68 12.54 -10.89
C LYS A 156 -5.21 11.14 -11.20
N PRO A 157 -6.47 11.00 -11.65
CA PRO A 157 -7.02 9.71 -12.06
C PRO A 157 -6.27 9.17 -13.28
N VAL A 158 -5.54 8.07 -13.11
CA VAL A 158 -4.77 7.39 -14.16
C VAL A 158 -5.06 5.89 -14.14
N GLY A 159 -4.72 5.17 -15.19
CA GLY A 159 -4.90 3.72 -15.30
C GLY A 159 -6.00 3.32 -16.26
N ALA A 160 -6.54 2.10 -16.09
CA ALA A 160 -7.65 1.58 -16.88
C ALA A 160 -8.90 2.45 -16.76
N THR A 161 -9.79 2.35 -17.72
CA THR A 161 -11.00 3.19 -17.82
C THR A 161 -11.82 3.16 -16.54
N GLU A 162 -11.99 1.97 -15.94
CA GLU A 162 -12.77 1.75 -14.72
C GLU A 162 -12.13 2.42 -13.52
N ILE A 163 -10.80 2.30 -13.37
CA ILE A 163 -10.04 2.91 -12.26
C ILE A 163 -10.05 4.43 -12.41
N ARG A 164 -9.91 4.92 -13.63
CA ARG A 164 -9.97 6.35 -13.92
C ARG A 164 -11.35 6.93 -13.64
N GLN A 165 -12.43 6.24 -13.99
CA GLN A 165 -13.80 6.62 -13.64
C GLN A 165 -14.02 6.64 -12.12
N ALA A 166 -13.56 5.63 -11.40
CA ALA A 166 -13.60 5.62 -9.94
C ALA A 166 -12.83 6.79 -9.34
N GLY A 167 -11.66 7.13 -9.88
CA GLY A 167 -10.87 8.29 -9.46
C GLY A 167 -11.57 9.63 -9.72
N ILE A 168 -12.27 9.77 -10.84
CA ILE A 168 -13.08 10.96 -11.16
C ILE A 168 -14.26 11.06 -10.17
N ALA A 169 -15.02 9.97 -9.97
CA ALA A 169 -16.12 9.93 -9.02
C ALA A 169 -15.66 10.25 -7.58
N PHE A 170 -14.47 9.80 -7.19
CA PHE A 170 -13.86 10.16 -5.91
C PHE A 170 -13.60 11.67 -5.81
N ILE A 171 -13.05 12.30 -6.85
CA ILE A 171 -12.82 13.76 -6.88
C ILE A 171 -14.14 14.51 -6.76
N GLU A 172 -15.16 14.12 -7.52
CA GLU A 172 -16.50 14.74 -7.46
C GLU A 172 -17.14 14.62 -6.08
N MET A 173 -17.04 13.42 -5.46
CA MET A 173 -17.50 13.19 -4.09
C MET A 173 -16.76 14.08 -3.11
N LYS A 174 -15.43 14.17 -3.19
CA LYS A 174 -14.59 15.04 -2.37
C LYS A 174 -15.04 16.50 -2.46
N GLU A 175 -15.20 17.01 -3.69
CA GLU A 175 -15.64 18.40 -3.92
C GLU A 175 -17.07 18.66 -3.45
N ARG A 176 -17.93 17.66 -3.55
CA ARG A 176 -19.31 17.76 -3.01
C ARG A 176 -19.31 17.82 -1.49
N ILE A 177 -18.54 16.95 -0.82
CA ILE A 177 -18.41 16.96 0.64
C ILE A 177 -17.85 18.30 1.11
N LYS A 178 -16.77 18.79 0.45
CA LYS A 178 -16.19 20.10 0.77
C LYS A 178 -17.23 21.22 0.69
N ARG A 179 -17.99 21.29 -0.40
CA ARG A 179 -19.05 22.30 -0.57
C ARG A 179 -20.15 22.18 0.49
N LEU A 180 -20.58 20.96 0.84
CA LEU A 180 -21.57 20.74 1.89
C LEU A 180 -21.09 21.28 3.24
N VAL A 181 -19.83 21.02 3.56
CA VAL A 181 -19.22 21.48 4.80
C VAL A 181 -19.09 23.01 4.81
N GLU A 182 -18.63 23.63 3.72
CA GLU A 182 -18.53 25.09 3.55
C GLU A 182 -19.91 25.76 3.67
N THR A 183 -20.92 25.22 3.00
CA THR A 183 -22.29 25.75 3.05
C THR A 183 -22.88 25.66 4.47
N ARG A 184 -22.67 24.53 5.16
CA ARG A 184 -23.10 24.37 6.55
C ARG A 184 -22.44 25.40 7.46
N THR A 185 -21.17 25.70 7.26
CA THR A 185 -20.46 26.72 8.07
C THR A 185 -20.96 28.12 7.80
N GLN A 186 -21.18 28.46 6.53
CA GLN A 186 -21.75 29.76 6.18
C GLN A 186 -23.17 29.94 6.79
N MET A 187 -24.02 28.90 6.74
CA MET A 187 -25.32 28.94 7.39
C MET A 187 -25.22 29.16 8.90
N LEU A 188 -24.30 28.43 9.58
CA LEU A 188 -24.09 28.56 11.02
C LEU A 188 -23.56 29.95 11.40
N ALA A 189 -22.65 30.52 10.59
CA ALA A 189 -22.17 31.88 10.76
C ALA A 189 -23.31 32.91 10.63
N GLY A 190 -24.23 32.72 9.65
CA GLY A 190 -25.41 33.54 9.49
C GLY A 190 -26.37 33.45 10.69
N VAL A 191 -26.69 32.22 11.10
CA VAL A 191 -27.56 31.98 12.27
C VAL A 191 -27.02 32.65 13.54
N SER A 192 -25.70 32.61 13.73
CA SER A 192 -25.09 33.24 14.91
C SER A 192 -25.13 34.75 14.90
N HIS A 193 -24.89 35.35 13.74
CA HIS A 193 -25.10 36.79 13.60
C HIS A 193 -26.53 37.17 13.96
N ASP A 194 -27.50 36.39 13.47
CA ASP A 194 -28.92 36.66 13.68
C ASP A 194 -29.36 36.38 15.13
N LEU A 195 -28.69 35.47 15.85
CA LEU A 195 -28.90 35.21 17.27
C LEU A 195 -28.22 36.25 18.17
N ARG A 196 -27.06 36.79 17.77
CA ARG A 196 -26.35 37.82 18.55
C ARG A 196 -27.15 39.11 18.66
N THR A 197 -27.90 39.48 17.63
CA THR A 197 -28.70 40.69 17.59
C THR A 197 -29.82 40.72 18.66
N PRO A 198 -30.68 39.68 18.80
CA PRO A 198 -31.70 39.66 19.87
C PRO A 198 -31.08 39.56 21.27
N LEU A 199 -29.94 38.82 21.44
CA LEU A 199 -29.24 38.77 22.74
C LEU A 199 -28.71 40.15 23.16
N THR A 200 -28.13 40.89 22.25
CA THR A 200 -27.71 42.30 22.51
C THR A 200 -28.89 43.18 22.89
N ARG A 201 -30.01 42.98 22.22
CA ARG A 201 -31.25 43.72 22.53
C ARG A 201 -31.80 43.35 23.92
N MET A 202 -31.74 42.03 24.30
CA MET A 202 -32.12 41.57 25.64
C MET A 202 -31.20 42.21 26.70
N LYS A 203 -29.90 42.25 26.51
CA LYS A 203 -28.96 42.94 27.41
C LYS A 203 -29.33 44.42 27.60
N LEU A 204 -29.68 45.11 26.52
CA LEU A 204 -30.13 46.51 26.59
C LEU A 204 -31.40 46.66 27.41
N ILE A 205 -32.40 45.81 27.20
CA ILE A 205 -33.69 45.85 27.97
C ILE A 205 -33.42 45.53 29.46
N LEU A 206 -32.57 44.52 29.76
CA LEU A 206 -32.21 44.16 31.12
C LEU A 206 -31.48 45.30 31.83
N SER A 207 -30.66 46.09 31.12
CA SER A 207 -29.98 47.25 31.71
C SER A 207 -30.92 48.33 32.21
N MET A 208 -32.15 48.35 31.71
CA MET A 208 -33.20 49.33 32.08
C MET A 208 -34.12 48.83 33.22
N LEU A 209 -33.95 47.59 33.71
CA LEU A 209 -34.78 47.06 34.81
C LEU A 209 -34.39 47.70 36.15
N PRO A 210 -35.38 48.09 36.98
CA PRO A 210 -35.13 48.72 38.27
C PRO A 210 -34.76 47.72 39.40
N ASP A 211 -35.12 46.45 39.25
CA ASP A 211 -34.85 45.38 40.23
C ASP A 211 -33.48 44.80 40.00
N LYS A 212 -32.53 45.14 40.89
CA LYS A 212 -31.10 44.86 40.77
C LYS A 212 -30.80 43.35 40.83
N GLU A 213 -31.50 42.61 41.67
CA GLU A 213 -31.23 41.18 41.91
C GLU A 213 -31.69 40.31 40.70
N LYS A 214 -32.91 40.61 40.20
CA LYS A 214 -33.43 39.96 38.99
C LYS A 214 -32.67 40.34 37.74
N LYS A 215 -32.17 41.56 37.67
CA LYS A 215 -31.35 42.06 36.57
C LYS A 215 -30.04 41.26 36.48
N GLU A 216 -29.31 41.12 37.57
CA GLU A 216 -28.01 40.39 37.62
C GLU A 216 -28.18 38.94 37.21
N ALA A 217 -29.23 38.24 37.69
CA ALA A 217 -29.53 36.87 37.32
C ALA A 217 -29.81 36.70 35.83
N LEU A 218 -30.66 37.60 35.26
CA LEU A 218 -31.00 37.52 33.82
C LEU A 218 -29.83 37.96 32.91
N GLU A 219 -28.99 38.91 33.35
CA GLU A 219 -27.80 39.30 32.62
C GLU A 219 -26.80 38.14 32.54
N GLN A 220 -26.68 37.32 33.61
CA GLN A 220 -25.84 36.10 33.61
C GLN A 220 -26.33 35.07 32.60
N GLU A 221 -27.63 34.79 32.57
CA GLU A 221 -28.24 33.86 31.60
C GLU A 221 -28.02 34.30 30.15
N VAL A 222 -28.20 35.58 29.84
CA VAL A 222 -27.99 36.12 28.50
C VAL A 222 -26.52 36.06 28.12
N GLU A 223 -25.59 36.29 29.05
CA GLU A 223 -24.15 36.14 28.83
C GLU A 223 -23.76 34.67 28.58
N GLU A 224 -24.37 33.73 29.29
CA GLU A 224 -24.13 32.31 29.09
C GLU A 224 -24.64 31.86 27.72
N MET A 225 -25.81 32.27 27.27
CA MET A 225 -26.32 32.07 25.91
C MET A 225 -25.35 32.63 24.85
N HIS A 226 -24.82 33.82 25.07
CA HIS A 226 -23.87 34.45 24.15
C HIS A 226 -22.58 33.62 24.04
N LYS A 227 -22.02 33.16 25.17
CA LYS A 227 -20.84 32.29 25.21
C LYS A 227 -21.10 30.94 24.55
N MET A 228 -22.29 30.34 24.72
CA MET A 228 -22.64 29.09 24.04
C MET A 228 -22.70 29.25 22.53
N ILE A 229 -23.33 30.31 22.04
CA ILE A 229 -23.43 30.58 20.60
C ILE A 229 -22.06 30.84 19.99
N ASP A 230 -21.23 31.69 20.61
CA ASP A 230 -19.87 31.95 20.15
C ASP A 230 -18.98 30.70 20.21
N GLY A 231 -19.13 29.86 21.23
CA GLY A 231 -18.46 28.60 21.35
C GLY A 231 -18.82 27.62 20.23
N TYR A 232 -20.13 27.51 19.91
CA TYR A 232 -20.64 26.66 18.85
C TYR A 232 -20.12 27.10 17.46
N LEU A 233 -20.14 28.40 17.20
CA LEU A 233 -19.57 28.95 15.96
C LEU A 233 -18.11 28.66 15.79
N ASN A 234 -17.37 28.95 16.84
CA ASN A 234 -15.96 28.69 16.86
C ASN A 234 -15.65 27.20 16.66
N PHE A 235 -16.49 26.30 17.14
CA PHE A 235 -16.39 24.86 16.90
C PHE A 235 -16.64 24.52 15.43
N THR A 236 -17.73 25.02 14.86
CA THR A 236 -18.13 24.68 13.49
C THR A 236 -17.26 25.35 12.41
N GLN A 237 -16.76 26.56 12.64
CA GLN A 237 -15.83 27.23 11.73
C GLN A 237 -14.49 26.49 11.63
N LEU A 238 -14.04 25.84 12.70
CA LEU A 238 -12.82 25.07 12.70
C LEU A 238 -12.92 23.74 11.95
N GLU A 239 -14.09 23.13 11.89
CA GLU A 239 -14.27 21.92 11.09
C GLU A 239 -13.94 22.16 9.62
N VAL A 240 -14.13 23.39 9.13
CA VAL A 240 -14.16 23.67 7.69
C VAL A 240 -12.99 24.46 7.15
N THR A 241 -12.66 25.59 7.78
CA THR A 241 -11.80 26.58 7.12
C THR A 241 -10.31 26.30 7.31
N GLN A 242 -9.93 25.67 8.41
CA GLN A 242 -8.52 25.54 8.79
C GLN A 242 -7.98 24.11 8.61
N SER A 243 -8.81 23.06 8.51
CA SER A 243 -8.34 21.67 8.36
C SER A 243 -7.47 21.41 7.14
N PHE A 244 -7.61 22.23 6.09
CA PHE A 244 -6.94 21.99 4.80
C PHE A 244 -5.83 22.99 4.46
N SER A 245 -5.64 24.06 5.22
CA SER A 245 -4.73 25.15 4.83
C SER A 245 -3.48 25.30 5.69
N GLU A 246 -3.46 24.83 6.93
CA GLU A 246 -2.28 24.98 7.77
C GLU A 246 -1.23 23.87 7.51
N PRO A 247 0.00 24.20 7.11
CA PRO A 247 1.05 23.22 6.88
C PRO A 247 1.53 22.61 8.19
N THR A 248 1.85 21.32 8.15
CA THR A 248 2.49 20.62 9.27
C THR A 248 3.94 21.14 9.44
N GLN A 249 4.31 21.52 10.65
CA GLN A 249 5.64 22.03 11.01
C GLN A 249 6.25 21.20 12.13
N GLU A 250 7.55 21.07 12.13
CA GLU A 250 8.29 20.47 13.24
C GLU A 250 8.60 21.56 14.27
N ILE A 251 8.16 21.36 15.52
CA ILE A 251 8.29 22.34 16.60
C ILE A 251 8.97 21.72 17.82
N PHE A 252 9.66 22.54 18.60
CA PHE A 252 10.15 22.18 19.92
C PHE A 252 9.00 22.20 20.93
N LEU A 253 8.60 21.04 21.40
CA LEU A 253 7.40 20.86 22.24
C LEU A 253 7.49 21.64 23.55
N ARG A 254 8.65 21.65 24.21
CA ARG A 254 8.85 22.37 25.46
C ARG A 254 8.51 23.84 25.33
N LYS A 255 9.19 24.54 24.40
CA LYS A 255 8.97 25.97 24.18
C LYS A 255 7.50 26.28 23.86
N PHE A 256 6.91 25.44 23.02
CA PHE A 256 5.51 25.58 22.61
C PHE A 256 4.54 25.48 23.78
N ILE A 257 4.75 24.51 24.68
CA ILE A 257 3.91 24.33 25.89
C ILE A 257 4.19 25.41 26.93
N ASP A 258 5.46 25.85 27.11
CA ASP A 258 5.82 26.94 28.01
C ASP A 258 5.09 28.24 27.64
N ASP A 259 4.99 28.57 26.33
CA ASP A 259 4.27 29.75 25.84
C ASP A 259 2.78 29.71 26.18
N ILE A 260 2.15 28.54 26.10
CA ILE A 260 0.73 28.34 26.45
C ILE A 260 0.56 28.43 27.98
N ALA A 261 1.41 27.77 28.72
CA ALA A 261 1.36 27.73 30.18
C ALA A 261 1.51 29.16 30.79
N LEU A 262 2.44 29.95 30.25
CA LEU A 262 2.62 31.34 30.67
C LEU A 262 1.39 32.21 30.40
N LYS A 263 0.76 32.05 29.24
CA LYS A 263 -0.48 32.77 28.90
C LYS A 263 -1.60 32.41 29.91
N THR A 264 -1.85 31.12 30.14
CA THR A 264 -2.91 30.70 31.04
C THR A 264 -2.63 31.13 32.50
N ALA A 265 -1.39 31.01 32.97
CA ALA A 265 -1.02 31.41 34.33
C ALA A 265 -1.23 32.91 34.59
N ASN A 266 -1.07 33.78 33.57
CA ASN A 266 -1.32 35.21 33.69
C ASN A 266 -2.79 35.60 33.87
N PHE A 267 -3.72 34.73 33.43
CA PHE A 267 -5.17 34.98 33.50
C PHE A 267 -5.87 34.14 34.58
N SER A 268 -5.18 33.13 35.14
CA SER A 268 -5.74 32.23 36.15
C SER A 268 -4.78 32.13 37.34
N ASN A 269 -5.34 32.00 38.56
CA ASN A 269 -4.54 31.86 39.77
C ASN A 269 -4.03 30.42 39.99
N VAL A 270 -3.52 29.78 38.92
CA VAL A 270 -3.11 28.38 38.87
C VAL A 270 -1.62 28.26 38.66
N LYS A 271 -0.97 27.36 39.40
CA LYS A 271 0.45 27.05 39.22
C LYS A 271 0.62 25.96 38.16
N ILE A 272 1.28 26.28 37.07
CA ILE A 272 1.54 25.32 35.97
C ILE A 272 3.03 24.98 35.98
N ASN A 273 3.35 23.69 36.00
CA ASN A 273 4.72 23.19 35.90
C ASN A 273 4.89 22.38 34.61
N VAL A 274 5.89 22.69 33.80
CA VAL A 274 6.19 22.01 32.54
C VAL A 274 7.49 21.22 32.69
N ASN A 275 7.39 19.89 32.63
CA ASN A 275 8.53 18.98 32.72
C ASN A 275 8.67 18.18 31.42
N ILE A 276 9.23 18.82 30.41
CA ILE A 276 9.45 18.27 29.05
C ILE A 276 10.93 18.45 28.71
N THR A 277 11.51 17.44 28.05
CA THR A 277 12.90 17.49 27.58
C THR A 277 13.07 18.58 26.51
N GLU A 278 14.10 19.40 26.59
CA GLU A 278 14.30 20.57 25.68
C GLU A 278 14.35 20.21 24.20
N ASN A 279 14.96 19.08 23.86
CA ASN A 279 15.15 18.66 22.46
C ASN A 279 14.01 17.80 21.90
N LEU A 280 12.87 17.70 22.61
CA LEU A 280 11.73 16.93 22.09
C LEU A 280 11.01 17.74 21.02
N THR A 281 11.04 17.24 19.77
CA THR A 281 10.31 17.80 18.63
C THR A 281 9.10 16.94 18.28
N ILE A 282 8.05 17.57 17.79
CA ILE A 282 6.85 16.91 17.24
C ILE A 282 6.44 17.60 15.94
N LYS A 283 5.76 16.83 15.09
CA LYS A 283 5.30 17.28 13.79
C LYS A 283 3.80 17.54 13.81
N ILE A 284 3.40 18.80 13.86
CA ILE A 284 2.01 19.22 14.07
C ILE A 284 1.65 20.44 13.23
N ARG A 285 0.38 20.79 13.23
CA ARG A 285 -0.13 22.11 12.77
C ARG A 285 -0.21 23.05 13.97
N PRO A 286 0.65 24.06 14.10
CA PRO A 286 0.84 24.81 15.34
C PRO A 286 -0.39 25.53 15.85
N GLU A 287 -1.15 26.23 14.99
CA GLU A 287 -2.35 26.96 15.40
C GLU A 287 -3.44 26.04 15.95
N TYR A 288 -3.68 24.90 15.25
CA TYR A 288 -4.62 23.89 15.69
C TYR A 288 -4.22 23.27 17.03
N PHE A 289 -2.95 22.87 17.09
CA PHE A 289 -2.44 22.21 18.28
C PHE A 289 -2.41 23.17 19.49
N THR A 290 -2.08 24.44 19.29
CA THR A 290 -2.21 25.49 20.33
C THR A 290 -3.59 25.48 20.93
N ARG A 291 -4.61 25.44 20.09
CA ARG A 291 -6.00 25.48 20.53
C ARG A 291 -6.40 24.20 21.31
N ALA A 292 -5.93 23.01 20.85
CA ALA A 292 -6.19 21.79 21.59
C ALA A 292 -5.60 21.84 23.00
N ILE A 293 -4.31 22.19 23.10
CA ILE A 293 -3.63 22.32 24.39
C ILE A 293 -4.25 23.41 25.25
N GLN A 294 -4.58 24.58 24.66
CA GLN A 294 -5.22 25.68 25.39
C GLN A 294 -6.56 25.21 26.01
N ASN A 295 -7.42 24.54 25.24
CA ASN A 295 -8.69 24.03 25.75
C ASN A 295 -8.50 23.04 26.92
N LEU A 296 -7.47 22.19 26.87
CA LEU A 296 -7.19 21.24 27.93
C LEU A 296 -6.61 21.92 29.17
N VAL A 297 -5.68 22.86 28.98
CA VAL A 297 -5.05 23.62 30.09
C VAL A 297 -6.06 24.57 30.73
N ASP A 298 -6.90 25.25 29.95
CA ASP A 298 -7.96 26.11 30.48
C ASP A 298 -9.01 25.30 31.24
N ASN A 299 -9.33 24.09 30.77
CA ASN A 299 -10.22 23.19 31.50
C ASN A 299 -9.61 22.77 32.83
N ALA A 300 -8.33 22.36 32.85
CA ALA A 300 -7.63 22.05 34.09
C ALA A 300 -7.54 23.27 35.03
N ALA A 301 -7.19 24.45 34.52
CA ALA A 301 -7.07 25.69 35.29
C ALA A 301 -8.39 26.14 35.97
N ARG A 302 -9.53 25.72 35.42
CA ARG A 302 -10.85 26.02 35.97
C ARG A 302 -11.17 25.24 37.23
N TYR A 303 -10.67 24.01 37.36
CA TYR A 303 -11.03 23.09 38.43
C TYR A 303 -9.89 22.79 39.40
N ALA A 304 -8.65 23.19 39.05
CA ALA A 304 -7.43 22.87 39.79
C ALA A 304 -6.67 24.10 40.28
N LYS A 305 -5.77 23.90 41.22
CA LYS A 305 -4.80 24.89 41.67
C LYS A 305 -3.40 24.63 41.16
N TYR A 306 -3.14 23.37 40.78
CA TYR A 306 -1.85 22.94 40.27
C TYR A 306 -2.00 22.04 39.05
N ILE A 307 -1.23 22.33 38.03
CA ILE A 307 -1.19 21.56 36.74
C ILE A 307 0.25 21.15 36.48
N LEU A 308 0.46 19.88 36.17
CA LEU A 308 1.74 19.33 35.72
C LEU A 308 1.63 18.82 34.30
N ILE A 309 2.42 19.40 33.39
CA ILE A 309 2.50 18.98 31.99
C ILE A 309 3.80 18.24 31.77
N ARG A 310 3.72 17.01 31.28
CA ARG A 310 4.88 16.16 30.96
C ARG A 310 4.77 15.62 29.56
N ALA A 311 5.91 15.33 28.92
CA ALA A 311 5.93 14.62 27.66
C ALA A 311 7.03 13.57 27.65
N GLN A 312 6.74 12.46 26.97
CA GLN A 312 7.63 11.34 26.80
C GLN A 312 7.55 10.79 25.39
N LYS A 313 8.70 10.48 24.80
CA LYS A 313 8.79 9.85 23.49
C LYS A 313 8.86 8.34 23.64
N GLU A 314 8.05 7.61 22.87
CA GLU A 314 8.05 6.16 22.83
C GLU A 314 8.64 5.68 21.49
N GLU A 315 9.79 4.98 21.54
CA GLU A 315 10.46 4.23 20.45
C GLU A 315 10.33 4.83 19.03
N ASN A 316 10.42 6.15 18.87
CA ASN A 316 10.27 6.87 17.60
C ASN A 316 8.91 6.70 16.87
N ARG A 317 7.87 6.19 17.54
CA ARG A 317 6.53 6.03 16.95
C ARG A 317 5.55 7.08 17.43
N PHE A 318 5.53 7.33 18.74
CA PHE A 318 4.57 8.22 19.36
C PHE A 318 5.22 9.15 20.37
N THR A 319 4.64 10.33 20.54
CA THR A 319 4.92 11.23 21.66
C THR A 319 3.68 11.27 22.54
N HIS A 320 3.85 10.93 23.82
CA HIS A 320 2.81 11.05 24.83
C HIS A 320 2.95 12.36 25.57
N ILE A 321 1.86 13.14 25.64
CA ILE A 321 1.79 14.35 26.44
C ILE A 321 0.76 14.12 27.53
N PHE A 322 1.16 14.33 28.77
CA PHE A 322 0.33 14.15 29.95
C PHE A 322 0.04 15.51 30.55
N ILE A 323 -1.23 15.82 30.77
CA ILE A 323 -1.70 17.00 31.49
C ILE A 323 -2.40 16.46 32.74
N ASP A 324 -1.74 16.61 33.87
CA ASP A 324 -2.20 16.16 35.19
C ASP A 324 -2.67 17.37 36.01
N ASP A 325 -3.84 17.31 36.60
CA ASP A 325 -4.34 18.34 37.52
C ASP A 325 -4.64 17.79 38.91
N ASP A 326 -4.79 18.67 39.90
CA ASP A 326 -5.15 18.41 41.29
C ASP A 326 -6.63 18.73 41.61
N GLY A 327 -7.45 18.83 40.55
CA GLY A 327 -8.87 19.18 40.70
C GLY A 327 -9.75 18.05 41.23
N VAL A 328 -11.07 18.22 41.10
CA VAL A 328 -12.05 17.23 41.56
C VAL A 328 -12.10 15.96 40.72
N GLY A 329 -11.44 15.95 39.53
CA GLY A 329 -11.48 14.84 38.59
C GLY A 329 -12.84 14.64 37.93
N ILE A 330 -12.93 13.55 37.16
CA ILE A 330 -14.15 13.11 36.45
C ILE A 330 -14.40 11.65 36.83
N PRO A 331 -15.63 11.23 37.14
CA PRO A 331 -15.98 9.82 37.31
C PRO A 331 -15.67 9.00 36.07
N GLU A 332 -15.08 7.81 36.21
CA GLU A 332 -14.67 6.97 35.06
C GLU A 332 -15.83 6.62 34.11
N GLU A 333 -17.03 6.46 34.68
CA GLU A 333 -18.26 6.18 33.92
C GLU A 333 -18.61 7.29 32.92
N LYS A 334 -18.11 8.51 33.14
CA LYS A 334 -18.39 9.70 32.31
C LYS A 334 -17.26 10.06 31.35
N PHE A 335 -16.16 9.29 31.31
CA PHE A 335 -15.01 9.62 30.43
C PHE A 335 -15.35 9.71 28.95
N ASP A 336 -16.30 8.91 28.47
CA ASP A 336 -16.74 8.97 27.07
C ASP A 336 -17.75 10.10 26.85
N GLU A 337 -18.62 10.36 27.83
CA GLU A 337 -19.68 11.37 27.73
C GLU A 337 -19.13 12.79 27.71
N VAL A 338 -18.05 13.07 28.47
CA VAL A 338 -17.45 14.43 28.55
C VAL A 338 -16.84 14.92 27.24
N PHE A 339 -16.71 14.04 26.27
CA PHE A 339 -16.32 14.41 24.91
C PHE A 339 -17.51 14.72 24.00
N GLN A 340 -18.74 14.56 24.47
CA GLN A 340 -19.93 14.98 23.71
C GLN A 340 -20.05 16.50 23.73
N PRO A 341 -20.44 17.13 22.61
CA PRO A 341 -20.67 18.57 22.58
C PRO A 341 -21.69 19.01 23.63
N PHE A 342 -21.39 20.09 24.34
CA PHE A 342 -22.24 20.70 25.37
C PHE A 342 -22.45 19.88 26.66
N PHE A 343 -21.79 18.71 26.76
CA PHE A 343 -21.93 17.91 27.96
C PHE A 343 -21.22 18.56 29.17
N ARG A 344 -21.90 18.59 30.31
CA ARG A 344 -21.41 19.10 31.61
C ARG A 344 -21.81 18.12 32.70
N ILE A 345 -20.90 17.87 33.65
CA ILE A 345 -21.15 16.91 34.74
C ILE A 345 -22.15 17.44 35.75
N ASP A 346 -22.11 18.74 36.05
CA ASP A 346 -23.00 19.42 36.98
C ASP A 346 -23.73 20.55 36.27
N GLU A 347 -25.04 20.42 36.08
CA GLU A 347 -25.94 21.50 35.61
C GLU A 347 -26.18 22.56 36.67
N SER A 348 -26.07 22.22 37.97
CA SER A 348 -26.53 23.04 39.06
C SER A 348 -25.49 23.97 39.70
N ARG A 349 -24.21 23.81 39.40
CA ARG A 349 -23.12 24.53 40.08
C ARG A 349 -22.50 25.63 39.29
N ASN A 350 -23.27 26.41 38.43
CA ASN A 350 -22.37 27.35 37.92
C ASN A 350 -22.70 28.38 36.91
N SER A 351 -23.21 29.44 37.42
CA SER A 351 -22.98 30.80 36.89
C SER A 351 -21.51 31.29 37.08
N GLU A 352 -20.77 30.80 38.09
CA GLU A 352 -19.39 31.28 38.38
C GLU A 352 -18.25 30.62 37.58
N THR A 353 -18.39 29.36 37.14
CA THR A 353 -17.35 28.65 36.42
C THR A 353 -17.55 28.48 34.93
N GLY A 354 -18.46 29.22 34.34
CA GLY A 354 -18.94 29.27 32.96
C GLY A 354 -18.05 28.62 31.86
N GLY A 355 -18.47 27.47 31.31
CA GLY A 355 -17.85 26.84 30.17
C GLY A 355 -18.84 26.30 29.17
N SER A 356 -18.57 26.43 27.85
CA SER A 356 -19.48 26.02 26.78
C SER A 356 -19.68 24.50 26.64
N GLY A 357 -18.96 23.67 27.39
CA GLY A 357 -18.96 22.20 27.22
C GLY A 357 -18.35 21.71 25.89
N LEU A 358 -17.61 22.57 25.18
CA LEU A 358 -17.04 22.26 23.86
C LEU A 358 -15.50 22.02 23.91
N GLY A 359 -14.83 22.41 24.99
CA GLY A 359 -13.36 22.39 25.05
C GLY A 359 -12.74 21.01 24.85
N LEU A 360 -13.24 19.99 25.56
CA LEU A 360 -12.78 18.60 25.43
C LEU A 360 -13.12 18.02 24.04
N THR A 361 -14.29 18.30 23.51
CA THR A 361 -14.71 17.89 22.16
C THR A 361 -13.78 18.45 21.10
N ILE A 362 -13.46 19.76 21.16
CA ILE A 362 -12.53 20.44 20.25
C ILE A 362 -11.14 19.84 20.36
N ALA A 363 -10.64 19.60 21.55
CA ALA A 363 -9.34 19.00 21.77
C ALA A 363 -9.25 17.59 21.14
N ARG A 364 -10.25 16.74 21.38
CA ARG A 364 -10.34 15.39 20.80
C ARG A 364 -10.34 15.44 19.28
N ASP A 365 -11.15 16.28 18.67
CA ASP A 365 -11.22 16.39 17.21
C ASP A 365 -9.89 16.83 16.59
N ILE A 366 -9.24 17.83 17.19
CA ILE A 366 -7.93 18.30 16.75
C ILE A 366 -6.86 17.20 16.86
N ILE A 367 -6.82 16.47 17.96
CA ILE A 367 -5.84 15.39 18.17
C ILE A 367 -6.06 14.25 17.15
N HIS A 368 -7.33 13.86 16.92
CA HIS A 368 -7.66 12.86 15.88
C HIS A 368 -7.23 13.32 14.48
N LYS A 369 -7.40 14.61 14.14
CA LYS A 369 -6.92 15.17 12.85
C LYS A 369 -5.40 15.20 12.70
N HIS A 370 -4.66 15.10 13.81
CA HIS A 370 -3.21 14.85 13.81
C HIS A 370 -2.85 13.37 13.78
N GLY A 371 -3.84 12.46 13.65
CA GLY A 371 -3.64 11.01 13.68
C GLY A 371 -3.34 10.47 15.08
N GLY A 372 -3.57 11.29 16.12
CA GLY A 372 -3.36 10.96 17.50
C GLY A 372 -4.60 10.44 18.22
N GLU A 373 -4.47 10.16 19.51
CA GLU A 373 -5.54 9.71 20.41
C GLU A 373 -5.52 10.53 21.70
N ILE A 374 -6.70 10.75 22.30
CA ILE A 374 -6.86 11.39 23.61
C ILE A 374 -7.53 10.41 24.57
N LYS A 375 -6.96 10.23 25.76
CA LYS A 375 -7.50 9.37 26.84
C LYS A 375 -7.54 10.11 28.16
N LEU A 376 -8.59 9.83 28.95
CA LEU A 376 -8.75 10.33 30.31
C LEU A 376 -8.44 9.23 31.29
N SER A 377 -7.84 9.60 32.42
CA SER A 377 -7.61 8.73 33.55
C SER A 377 -7.47 9.54 34.85
N LYS A 378 -7.44 8.90 35.99
CA LYS A 378 -7.22 9.57 37.29
C LYS A 378 -5.78 10.07 37.38
N SER A 379 -5.60 11.34 37.77
CA SER A 379 -4.29 11.92 38.00
C SER A 379 -3.68 11.41 39.30
N HIS A 380 -2.35 11.27 39.33
CA HIS A 380 -1.62 10.99 40.55
C HIS A 380 -1.63 12.18 41.56
N LEU A 381 -2.05 13.36 41.07
CA LEU A 381 -2.25 14.56 41.88
C LEU A 381 -3.64 14.62 42.55
N GLY A 382 -4.52 13.68 42.21
CA GLY A 382 -5.86 13.58 42.77
C GLY A 382 -6.99 13.93 41.80
N GLY A 383 -6.73 14.72 40.77
CA GLY A 383 -7.69 15.17 39.78
C GLY A 383 -7.74 14.34 38.50
N LEU A 384 -7.79 15.01 37.36
CA LEU A 384 -7.85 14.40 36.03
C LEU A 384 -6.47 14.32 35.39
N ARG A 385 -6.19 13.21 34.70
CA ARG A 385 -5.11 13.09 33.73
C ARG A 385 -5.66 13.02 32.32
N VAL A 386 -5.22 13.92 31.47
CA VAL A 386 -5.43 13.85 30.03
C VAL A 386 -4.13 13.36 29.38
N THR A 387 -4.22 12.27 28.65
CA THR A 387 -3.10 11.69 27.88
C THR A 387 -3.35 11.89 26.39
N LEU A 388 -2.43 12.60 25.72
CA LEU A 388 -2.43 12.76 24.27
C LEU A 388 -1.35 11.86 23.70
N THR A 389 -1.70 11.08 22.70
CA THR A 389 -0.78 10.23 21.94
C THR A 389 -0.70 10.78 20.51
N ILE A 390 0.45 11.31 20.10
CA ILE A 390 0.67 11.93 18.79
C ILE A 390 1.68 11.08 18.01
N PRO A 391 1.40 10.69 16.75
CA PRO A 391 2.36 9.99 15.90
C PRO A 391 3.52 10.93 15.53
N PHE A 392 4.70 10.34 15.35
CA PHE A 392 5.94 11.07 15.06
C PHE A 392 6.06 11.48 13.60
#